data_3ef9dd819d5ee24964e495cf4aea39a9
#
_entry.id   3ef9dd819d5ee24964e495cf4aea39a9
#
_cell.length_a   1.000
_cell.length_b   1.000
_cell.length_c   1.000
_cell.angle_alpha   90.00
_cell.angle_beta   90.00
_cell.angle_gamma   90.00
#
_symmetry.space_group_name_H-M   'P 1'
#
loop_
_entity.id
_entity.type
_entity.pdbx_description
1 polymer ?
#
loop_
_entity_poly.entity_id
_entity_poly.type
_entity_poly.pdbx_seq_one_letter_code
_entity_poly.pdbx_strand_id
1 'polypeptide(L)'
;MDQHLSTTPFGRRSLTLAHVANQAIAKARPPEKAVHKWQVFRAICTAKAKIGVSERALAVLDALLSFHPETTLSGEGLIVFPSNQQLALRAHGMAPATLRRHLAALVDCGLIIRRDSPNGKRFARKGQGGAIEMAFGFELTPLVARAEEFEAWAEDVRAEERALRLVRERITLCRRDIAKMIATGVEEGVPTGGTRQGPSDWSEIHALYRGLLGRIPRTAAREELEPIAADLTLLADEILILLESHVKSSILSANESQSERHIQNSNPNSLPELEPGFQESKGPKSEPQTEPSRPPQQGFPLGMVLEACPDIVDYAKGGISNWRDLQATAAVVRSMLGISPSAWEAAQSVMGELAAAIVVAAILQRGAAIASAGGYLRELTRIAEVGEFSLGPMLMALIGNRKREKKRA
;
A
#
# COMPACT_ATOMS: atom_id res chain seq x y z
N MET A 1 -8.77 -54.49 -20.33
CA MET A 1 -9.27 -53.26 -19.65
C MET A 1 -9.64 -52.25 -20.72
N ASP A 2 -10.91 -52.15 -21.02
CA ASP A 2 -11.37 -51.22 -22.05
C ASP A 2 -11.17 -49.76 -21.58
N GLN A 3 -10.23 -49.10 -22.21
CA GLN A 3 -9.96 -47.69 -21.98
C GLN A 3 -11.07 -46.86 -22.64
N HIS A 4 -12.14 -46.56 -21.91
CA HIS A 4 -13.10 -45.59 -22.37
C HIS A 4 -12.45 -44.20 -22.39
N LEU A 5 -12.06 -43.75 -23.56
CA LEU A 5 -11.73 -42.34 -23.81
C LEU A 5 -13.03 -41.55 -23.56
N SER A 6 -12.99 -40.70 -22.56
CA SER A 6 -14.05 -39.74 -22.30
C SER A 6 -14.06 -38.70 -23.42
N THR A 7 -14.98 -38.84 -24.34
CA THR A 7 -14.95 -38.10 -25.62
C THR A 7 -15.77 -36.80 -25.63
N THR A 8 -16.61 -36.57 -24.65
CA THR A 8 -17.47 -35.37 -24.65
C THR A 8 -17.43 -34.66 -23.28
N PRO A 9 -16.88 -33.43 -23.22
CA PRO A 9 -16.94 -32.63 -22.00
C PRO A 9 -18.28 -32.03 -21.85
N PHE A 10 -19.34 -32.18 -21.67
CA PHE A 10 -20.62 -31.51 -21.51
C PHE A 10 -21.49 -31.36 -22.74
N GLY A 11 -22.41 -32.22 -22.88
CA GLY A 11 -23.51 -32.11 -23.83
C GLY A 11 -23.05 -31.99 -25.28
N ARG A 12 -23.40 -30.89 -25.93
CA ARG A 12 -23.09 -30.66 -27.35
C ARG A 12 -21.72 -30.02 -27.62
N ARG A 13 -20.84 -29.92 -26.62
CA ARG A 13 -19.48 -29.33 -26.84
C ARG A 13 -18.58 -30.32 -27.59
N SER A 14 -17.86 -29.79 -28.54
CA SER A 14 -16.86 -30.55 -29.31
C SER A 14 -15.61 -30.87 -28.42
N LEU A 15 -14.98 -32.01 -28.67
CA LEU A 15 -13.69 -32.39 -28.12
C LEU A 15 -12.62 -31.41 -28.63
N THR A 16 -11.76 -30.91 -27.76
CA THR A 16 -10.63 -30.06 -28.12
C THR A 16 -9.32 -30.82 -27.90
N LEU A 17 -8.26 -30.39 -28.59
CA LEU A 17 -6.90 -30.94 -28.38
C LEU A 17 -6.42 -30.72 -26.94
N ALA A 18 -6.82 -29.64 -26.30
CA ALA A 18 -6.52 -29.38 -24.88
C ALA A 18 -7.13 -30.46 -23.97
N HIS A 19 -8.33 -30.91 -24.23
CA HIS A 19 -8.95 -32.01 -23.47
C HIS A 19 -8.18 -33.33 -23.65
N VAL A 20 -7.70 -33.62 -24.86
CA VAL A 20 -6.88 -34.81 -25.14
C VAL A 20 -5.54 -34.72 -24.41
N ALA A 21 -4.88 -33.55 -24.44
CA ALA A 21 -3.65 -33.31 -23.72
C ALA A 21 -3.81 -33.50 -22.20
N ASN A 22 -4.87 -32.94 -21.62
CA ASN A 22 -5.17 -33.09 -20.20
C ASN A 22 -5.42 -34.55 -19.80
N GLN A 23 -6.06 -35.33 -20.66
CA GLN A 23 -6.22 -36.77 -20.45
C GLN A 23 -4.89 -37.51 -20.54
N ALA A 24 -4.01 -37.15 -21.49
CA ALA A 24 -2.69 -37.74 -21.61
C ALA A 24 -1.82 -37.47 -20.37
N ILE A 25 -1.84 -36.23 -19.87
CA ILE A 25 -1.12 -35.84 -18.64
C ILE A 25 -1.67 -36.63 -17.43
N ALA A 26 -2.99 -36.74 -17.29
CA ALA A 26 -3.59 -37.52 -16.22
C ALA A 26 -3.20 -39.01 -16.28
N LYS A 27 -3.12 -39.62 -17.48
CA LYS A 27 -2.69 -40.99 -17.66
C LYS A 27 -1.18 -41.22 -17.41
N ALA A 28 -0.35 -40.25 -17.73
CA ALA A 28 1.10 -40.30 -17.52
C ALA A 28 1.49 -40.16 -16.04
N ARG A 29 0.55 -39.92 -15.14
CA ARG A 29 0.82 -39.78 -13.70
C ARG A 29 1.43 -41.08 -13.14
N PRO A 30 2.54 -40.99 -12.34
CA PRO A 30 3.05 -42.13 -11.58
C PRO A 30 1.97 -42.67 -10.63
N PRO A 31 1.74 -43.98 -10.55
CA PRO A 31 0.65 -44.54 -9.72
C PRO A 31 0.83 -44.28 -8.22
N GLU A 32 2.07 -44.17 -7.74
CA GLU A 32 2.39 -43.85 -6.33
C GLU A 32 2.23 -42.39 -5.99
N LYS A 33 2.08 -41.48 -6.95
CA LYS A 33 2.00 -40.05 -6.70
C LYS A 33 0.71 -39.73 -5.90
N ALA A 34 0.94 -39.22 -4.70
CA ALA A 34 -0.11 -38.84 -3.77
C ALA A 34 0.03 -37.35 -3.39
N VAL A 35 -1.08 -36.64 -3.27
CA VAL A 35 -1.08 -35.22 -2.90
C VAL A 35 -2.20 -34.92 -1.92
N HIS A 36 -1.97 -33.96 -1.02
CA HIS A 36 -3.00 -33.50 -0.10
C HIS A 36 -3.97 -32.56 -0.83
N LYS A 37 -5.26 -32.96 -0.96
CA LYS A 37 -6.26 -32.27 -1.78
C LYS A 37 -6.40 -30.77 -1.46
N TRP A 38 -6.32 -30.39 -0.18
CA TRP A 38 -6.46 -29.01 0.23
C TRP A 38 -5.20 -28.17 0.02
N GLN A 39 -4.01 -28.80 -0.02
CA GLN A 39 -2.78 -28.10 -0.38
C GLN A 39 -2.80 -27.72 -1.86
N VAL A 40 -3.12 -28.70 -2.72
CA VAL A 40 -3.26 -28.46 -4.17
C VAL A 40 -4.36 -27.44 -4.44
N PHE A 41 -5.50 -27.54 -3.75
CA PHE A 41 -6.59 -26.57 -3.89
C PHE A 41 -6.15 -25.14 -3.52
N ARG A 42 -5.41 -24.96 -2.42
CA ARG A 42 -4.86 -23.64 -2.04
C ARG A 42 -3.87 -23.11 -3.08
N ALA A 43 -3.02 -23.97 -3.63
CA ALA A 43 -2.11 -23.58 -4.71
C ALA A 43 -2.89 -23.10 -5.96
N ILE A 44 -3.95 -23.82 -6.35
CA ILE A 44 -4.83 -23.44 -7.46
C ILE A 44 -5.53 -22.09 -7.15
N CYS A 45 -6.02 -21.88 -5.91
CA CYS A 45 -6.63 -20.61 -5.51
C CYS A 45 -5.65 -19.43 -5.63
N THR A 46 -4.39 -19.62 -5.21
CA THR A 46 -3.34 -18.61 -5.35
C THR A 46 -3.03 -18.34 -6.82
N ALA A 47 -2.90 -19.39 -7.63
CA ALA A 47 -2.55 -19.31 -9.05
C ALA A 47 -3.76 -19.06 -9.97
N LYS A 48 -4.95 -18.74 -9.44
CA LYS A 48 -6.21 -18.64 -10.19
C LYS A 48 -6.12 -17.80 -11.47
N ALA A 49 -5.40 -16.69 -11.43
CA ALA A 49 -5.22 -15.81 -12.58
C ALA A 49 -4.40 -16.46 -13.70
N LYS A 50 -3.31 -17.18 -13.35
CA LYS A 50 -2.47 -17.92 -14.31
C LYS A 50 -3.23 -19.09 -14.94
N ILE A 51 -4.07 -19.77 -14.15
CA ILE A 51 -4.89 -20.91 -14.62
C ILE A 51 -6.08 -20.42 -15.45
N GLY A 52 -6.52 -19.18 -15.28
CA GLY A 52 -7.71 -18.63 -15.94
C GLY A 52 -9.03 -19.12 -15.31
N VAL A 53 -9.02 -19.46 -14.02
CA VAL A 53 -10.19 -19.98 -13.30
C VAL A 53 -10.83 -18.91 -12.41
N SER A 54 -12.15 -18.79 -12.45
CA SER A 54 -12.90 -17.84 -11.64
C SER A 54 -13.12 -18.35 -10.22
N GLU A 55 -13.32 -17.43 -9.25
CA GLU A 55 -13.63 -17.77 -7.85
C GLU A 55 -14.87 -18.65 -7.70
N ARG A 56 -15.91 -18.40 -8.53
CA ARG A 56 -17.11 -19.26 -8.54
C ARG A 56 -16.83 -20.66 -9.06
N ALA A 57 -15.91 -20.81 -10.00
CA ALA A 57 -15.49 -22.14 -10.46
C ALA A 57 -14.66 -22.85 -9.38
N LEU A 58 -13.84 -22.11 -8.63
CA LEU A 58 -13.12 -22.65 -7.46
C LEU A 58 -14.08 -23.13 -6.37
N ALA A 59 -15.18 -22.43 -6.10
CA ALA A 59 -16.21 -22.91 -5.17
C ALA A 59 -16.84 -24.23 -5.63
N VAL A 60 -16.98 -24.45 -6.93
CA VAL A 60 -17.43 -25.75 -7.47
C VAL A 60 -16.35 -26.82 -7.33
N LEU A 61 -15.08 -26.47 -7.51
CA LEU A 61 -13.97 -27.40 -7.31
C LEU A 61 -13.84 -27.82 -5.85
N ASP A 62 -13.97 -26.86 -4.91
CA ASP A 62 -14.03 -27.12 -3.47
C ASP A 62 -15.14 -28.10 -3.11
N ALA A 63 -16.36 -27.86 -3.64
CA ALA A 63 -17.47 -28.76 -3.49
C ALA A 63 -17.19 -30.17 -4.05
N LEU A 64 -16.53 -30.28 -5.22
CA LEU A 64 -16.14 -31.57 -5.77
C LEU A 64 -15.14 -32.30 -4.88
N LEU A 65 -14.10 -31.62 -4.38
CA LEU A 65 -13.10 -32.18 -3.47
C LEU A 65 -13.71 -32.66 -2.15
N SER A 66 -14.80 -32.01 -1.69
CA SER A 66 -15.50 -32.41 -0.46
C SER A 66 -16.25 -33.75 -0.62
N PHE A 67 -16.52 -34.22 -1.84
CA PHE A 67 -17.13 -35.54 -2.09
C PHE A 67 -16.11 -36.67 -2.10
N HIS A 68 -14.81 -36.37 -2.21
CA HIS A 68 -13.77 -37.38 -2.03
C HIS A 68 -13.54 -37.56 -0.53
N PRO A 69 -13.69 -38.79 0.03
CA PRO A 69 -13.67 -38.97 1.49
C PRO A 69 -12.29 -38.70 2.10
N GLU A 70 -11.24 -39.12 1.41
CA GLU A 70 -9.87 -38.99 1.90
C GLU A 70 -9.31 -37.58 1.70
N THR A 71 -8.39 -37.16 2.58
CA THR A 71 -7.65 -35.90 2.45
C THR A 71 -6.51 -35.99 1.45
N THR A 72 -6.05 -37.22 1.19
CA THR A 72 -5.01 -37.51 0.22
C THR A 72 -5.65 -38.03 -1.09
N LEU A 73 -5.28 -37.42 -2.21
CA LEU A 73 -5.60 -37.92 -3.53
C LEU A 73 -4.50 -38.87 -3.96
N SER A 74 -4.75 -40.18 -3.92
CA SER A 74 -3.79 -41.23 -4.26
C SER A 74 -4.49 -42.40 -4.95
N GLY A 75 -3.69 -43.28 -5.57
CA GLY A 75 -4.22 -44.50 -6.16
C GLY A 75 -5.06 -44.29 -7.41
N GLU A 76 -5.73 -45.37 -7.84
CA GLU A 76 -6.66 -45.37 -8.96
C GLU A 76 -8.07 -45.00 -8.48
N GLY A 77 -8.91 -44.49 -9.39
CA GLY A 77 -10.33 -44.26 -9.06
C GLY A 77 -10.66 -42.91 -8.40
N LEU A 78 -9.87 -41.89 -8.62
CA LEU A 78 -10.10 -40.51 -8.13
C LEU A 78 -11.32 -39.87 -8.83
N ILE A 79 -12.48 -40.55 -8.81
CA ILE A 79 -13.71 -40.12 -9.48
C ILE A 79 -14.78 -39.84 -8.42
N VAL A 80 -15.33 -38.62 -8.47
CA VAL A 80 -16.48 -38.21 -7.65
C VAL A 80 -17.74 -38.13 -8.54
N PHE A 81 -18.87 -38.57 -8.02
CA PHE A 81 -20.09 -38.67 -8.78
C PHE A 81 -21.33 -38.05 -8.09
N PRO A 82 -21.19 -36.79 -7.56
CA PRO A 82 -22.32 -36.12 -6.93
C PRO A 82 -23.41 -35.80 -7.94
N SER A 83 -24.68 -35.79 -7.50
CA SER A 83 -25.78 -35.22 -8.29
C SER A 83 -25.59 -33.70 -8.41
N ASN A 84 -26.19 -33.09 -9.46
CA ASN A 84 -26.13 -31.63 -9.60
C ASN A 84 -26.80 -30.91 -8.40
N GLN A 85 -27.81 -31.49 -7.79
CA GLN A 85 -28.49 -30.94 -6.61
C GLN A 85 -27.55 -30.92 -5.39
N GLN A 86 -26.88 -32.05 -5.11
CA GLN A 86 -25.88 -32.12 -4.01
C GLN A 86 -24.70 -31.19 -4.23
N LEU A 87 -24.21 -31.11 -5.47
CA LEU A 87 -23.10 -30.24 -5.82
C LEU A 87 -23.50 -28.76 -5.72
N ALA A 88 -24.72 -28.41 -6.20
CA ALA A 88 -25.25 -27.05 -6.06
C ALA A 88 -25.36 -26.62 -4.59
N LEU A 89 -25.83 -27.52 -3.72
CA LEU A 89 -25.97 -27.27 -2.28
C LEU A 89 -24.62 -27.00 -1.65
N ARG A 90 -23.59 -27.82 -1.91
CA ARG A 90 -22.22 -27.61 -1.38
C ARG A 90 -21.52 -26.42 -2.03
N ALA A 91 -21.91 -26.03 -3.24
CA ALA A 91 -21.43 -24.82 -3.91
C ALA A 91 -22.31 -23.58 -3.58
N HIS A 92 -22.76 -23.48 -2.34
CA HIS A 92 -23.51 -22.35 -1.78
C HIS A 92 -24.84 -22.05 -2.50
N GLY A 93 -25.59 -23.07 -2.87
CA GLY A 93 -26.90 -22.89 -3.51
C GLY A 93 -26.85 -22.41 -4.97
N MET A 94 -25.74 -22.69 -5.66
CA MET A 94 -25.50 -22.22 -7.03
C MET A 94 -26.63 -22.72 -8.00
N ALA A 95 -27.16 -21.79 -8.81
CA ALA A 95 -28.18 -22.10 -9.80
C ALA A 95 -27.69 -23.15 -10.82
N PRO A 96 -28.53 -24.09 -11.28
CA PRO A 96 -28.12 -25.22 -12.13
C PRO A 96 -27.42 -24.81 -13.45
N ALA A 97 -27.85 -23.71 -14.06
CA ALA A 97 -27.21 -23.19 -15.29
C ALA A 97 -25.80 -22.66 -15.02
N THR A 98 -25.65 -21.94 -13.90
CA THR A 98 -24.36 -21.40 -13.43
C THR A 98 -23.39 -22.52 -13.06
N LEU A 99 -23.87 -23.53 -12.32
CA LEU A 99 -23.11 -24.72 -11.97
C LEU A 99 -22.55 -25.42 -13.21
N ARG A 100 -23.42 -25.66 -14.23
CA ARG A 100 -22.97 -26.29 -15.49
C ARG A 100 -21.88 -25.48 -16.20
N ARG A 101 -22.01 -24.16 -16.21
CA ARG A 101 -20.99 -23.28 -16.82
C ARG A 101 -19.65 -23.38 -16.11
N HIS A 102 -19.64 -23.38 -14.77
CA HIS A 102 -18.41 -23.47 -14.00
C HIS A 102 -17.78 -24.86 -14.04
N LEU A 103 -18.58 -25.92 -14.06
CA LEU A 103 -18.06 -27.27 -14.31
C LEU A 103 -17.41 -27.38 -15.70
N ALA A 104 -17.99 -26.72 -16.72
CA ALA A 104 -17.37 -26.65 -18.03
C ALA A 104 -16.03 -25.91 -18.01
N ALA A 105 -15.97 -24.76 -17.32
CA ALA A 105 -14.73 -24.00 -17.16
C ALA A 105 -13.65 -24.81 -16.45
N LEU A 106 -13.98 -25.60 -15.42
CA LEU A 106 -13.00 -26.48 -14.74
C LEU A 106 -12.44 -27.55 -15.65
N VAL A 107 -13.28 -28.09 -16.56
CA VAL A 107 -12.81 -29.05 -17.58
C VAL A 107 -11.93 -28.36 -18.63
N ASP A 108 -12.35 -27.19 -19.10
CA ASP A 108 -11.62 -26.39 -20.10
C ASP A 108 -10.23 -25.96 -19.57
N CYS A 109 -10.11 -25.61 -18.26
CA CYS A 109 -8.82 -25.33 -17.61
C CYS A 109 -8.01 -26.58 -17.25
N GLY A 110 -8.51 -27.80 -17.53
CA GLY A 110 -7.82 -29.03 -17.23
C GLY A 110 -7.64 -29.35 -15.74
N LEU A 111 -8.54 -28.82 -14.89
CA LEU A 111 -8.54 -29.12 -13.44
C LEU A 111 -9.27 -30.42 -13.13
N ILE A 112 -10.27 -30.77 -13.92
CA ILE A 112 -11.03 -32.02 -13.81
C ILE A 112 -11.25 -32.63 -15.18
N ILE A 113 -11.44 -33.94 -15.22
CA ILE A 113 -11.89 -34.66 -16.43
C ILE A 113 -13.30 -35.18 -16.19
N ARG A 114 -14.16 -35.07 -17.19
CA ARG A 114 -15.49 -35.66 -17.13
C ARG A 114 -15.46 -37.05 -17.74
N ARG A 115 -16.00 -38.05 -17.00
CA ARG A 115 -16.25 -39.40 -17.50
C ARG A 115 -17.77 -39.59 -17.68
N ASP A 116 -18.20 -39.66 -18.94
CA ASP A 116 -19.61 -39.84 -19.29
C ASP A 116 -20.01 -41.31 -19.26
N SER A 117 -21.17 -41.57 -18.66
CA SER A 117 -21.79 -42.88 -18.71
C SER A 117 -22.67 -43.05 -19.96
N PRO A 118 -22.94 -44.26 -20.40
CA PRO A 118 -23.84 -44.51 -21.54
C PRO A 118 -25.23 -43.85 -21.38
N ASN A 119 -25.69 -43.70 -20.14
CA ASN A 119 -27.01 -43.12 -19.79
C ASN A 119 -26.95 -41.65 -19.42
N GLY A 120 -25.80 -40.98 -19.49
CA GLY A 120 -25.61 -39.60 -19.10
C GLY A 120 -25.75 -39.33 -17.58
N LYS A 121 -26.00 -40.34 -16.75
CA LYS A 121 -26.09 -40.26 -15.29
C LYS A 121 -24.74 -40.55 -14.65
N ARG A 122 -24.42 -39.88 -13.54
CA ARG A 122 -23.23 -40.17 -12.76
C ARG A 122 -23.52 -41.24 -11.73
N PHE A 123 -22.74 -42.31 -11.74
CA PHE A 123 -22.87 -43.42 -10.80
C PHE A 123 -21.57 -44.25 -10.75
N ALA A 124 -21.44 -45.03 -9.69
CA ALA A 124 -20.42 -46.05 -9.59
C ALA A 124 -21.05 -47.45 -9.66
N ARG A 125 -20.43 -48.34 -10.42
CA ARG A 125 -20.80 -49.77 -10.44
C ARG A 125 -19.87 -50.50 -9.47
N LYS A 126 -20.45 -51.21 -8.53
CA LYS A 126 -19.71 -52.06 -7.58
C LYS A 126 -19.67 -53.49 -8.15
N GLY A 127 -18.48 -54.09 -8.07
CA GLY A 127 -18.26 -55.49 -8.42
C GLY A 127 -18.62 -56.45 -7.28
N GLN A 128 -18.41 -57.75 -7.54
CA GLN A 128 -18.50 -58.78 -6.51
C GLN A 128 -17.44 -58.50 -5.44
N GLY A 129 -17.86 -58.16 -4.20
CA GLY A 129 -16.94 -57.79 -3.11
C GLY A 129 -17.00 -56.30 -2.70
N GLY A 130 -17.86 -55.49 -3.36
CA GLY A 130 -18.07 -54.08 -2.93
C GLY A 130 -17.08 -53.08 -3.47
N ALA A 131 -16.01 -53.50 -4.12
CA ALA A 131 -15.05 -52.63 -4.79
C ALA A 131 -15.69 -51.93 -6.00
N ILE A 132 -15.31 -50.68 -6.26
CA ILE A 132 -15.78 -49.91 -7.41
C ILE A 132 -15.05 -50.40 -8.64
N GLU A 133 -15.75 -51.14 -9.56
CA GLU A 133 -15.20 -51.58 -10.83
C GLU A 133 -15.20 -50.47 -11.88
N MET A 134 -16.20 -49.60 -11.87
CA MET A 134 -16.32 -48.51 -12.83
C MET A 134 -17.09 -47.34 -12.22
N ALA A 135 -16.56 -46.13 -12.42
CA ALA A 135 -17.20 -44.90 -11.97
C ALA A 135 -17.34 -43.87 -13.11
N PHE A 136 -18.49 -43.23 -13.18
CA PHE A 136 -18.80 -42.15 -14.12
C PHE A 136 -19.09 -40.86 -13.33
N GLY A 137 -18.39 -39.80 -13.67
CA GLY A 137 -18.51 -38.54 -12.93
C GLY A 137 -17.41 -37.58 -13.27
N PHE A 138 -16.80 -36.96 -12.25
CA PHE A 138 -15.69 -36.07 -12.40
C PHE A 138 -14.42 -36.70 -11.82
N GLU A 139 -13.42 -36.83 -12.66
CA GLU A 139 -12.12 -37.37 -12.30
C GLU A 139 -11.21 -36.24 -11.82
N LEU A 140 -10.60 -36.43 -10.65
CA LEU A 140 -9.71 -35.50 -9.99
C LEU A 140 -8.22 -35.76 -10.26
N THR A 141 -7.89 -36.78 -11.07
CA THR A 141 -6.51 -37.16 -11.42
C THR A 141 -5.65 -36.01 -11.94
N PRO A 142 -6.18 -35.03 -12.73
CA PRO A 142 -5.41 -33.87 -13.16
C PRO A 142 -4.83 -33.06 -11.99
N LEU A 143 -5.52 -33.00 -10.87
CA LEU A 143 -5.03 -32.28 -9.68
C LEU A 143 -3.78 -32.91 -9.09
N VAL A 144 -3.67 -34.24 -9.17
CA VAL A 144 -2.49 -34.98 -8.74
C VAL A 144 -1.38 -34.86 -9.77
N ALA A 145 -1.72 -35.05 -11.04
CA ALA A 145 -0.73 -35.04 -12.13
C ALA A 145 0.00 -33.69 -12.22
N ARG A 146 -0.74 -32.58 -12.07
CA ARG A 146 -0.28 -31.20 -12.22
C ARG A 146 0.02 -30.49 -10.89
N ALA A 147 0.05 -31.20 -9.77
CA ALA A 147 0.19 -30.58 -8.45
C ALA A 147 1.45 -29.72 -8.33
N GLU A 148 2.58 -30.18 -8.87
CA GLU A 148 3.85 -29.45 -8.87
C GLU A 148 3.78 -28.17 -9.72
N GLU A 149 3.10 -28.23 -10.86
CA GLU A 149 2.87 -27.07 -11.73
C GLU A 149 2.03 -26.00 -11.01
N PHE A 150 0.96 -26.42 -10.32
CA PHE A 150 0.14 -25.49 -9.55
C PHE A 150 0.90 -24.87 -8.37
N GLU A 151 1.75 -25.65 -7.68
CA GLU A 151 2.56 -25.12 -6.60
C GLU A 151 3.63 -24.15 -7.10
N ALA A 152 4.29 -24.45 -8.24
CA ALA A 152 5.24 -23.55 -8.87
C ALA A 152 4.56 -22.20 -9.25
N TRP A 153 3.39 -22.27 -9.87
CA TRP A 153 2.63 -21.05 -10.19
C TRP A 153 2.18 -20.27 -8.96
N ALA A 154 1.80 -20.97 -7.90
CA ALA A 154 1.42 -20.33 -6.64
C ALA A 154 2.64 -19.65 -5.97
N GLU A 155 3.81 -20.28 -6.03
CA GLU A 155 5.04 -19.68 -5.50
C GLU A 155 5.47 -18.46 -6.29
N ASP A 156 5.37 -18.49 -7.63
CA ASP A 156 5.62 -17.32 -8.46
C ASP A 156 4.69 -16.13 -8.08
N VAL A 157 3.40 -16.39 -7.88
CA VAL A 157 2.43 -15.35 -7.46
C VAL A 157 2.80 -14.79 -6.09
N ARG A 158 3.11 -15.66 -5.13
CA ARG A 158 3.55 -15.24 -3.78
C ARG A 158 4.86 -14.43 -3.82
N ALA A 159 5.80 -14.84 -4.67
CA ALA A 159 7.07 -14.13 -4.85
C ALA A 159 6.84 -12.72 -5.41
N GLU A 160 5.98 -12.58 -6.42
CA GLU A 160 5.63 -11.29 -7.00
C GLU A 160 4.88 -10.39 -6.01
N GLU A 161 3.93 -10.94 -5.23
CA GLU A 161 3.25 -10.19 -4.17
C GLU A 161 4.22 -9.73 -3.07
N ARG A 162 5.20 -10.58 -2.68
CA ARG A 162 6.25 -10.19 -1.72
C ARG A 162 7.15 -9.07 -2.29
N ALA A 163 7.57 -9.21 -3.54
CA ALA A 163 8.40 -8.20 -4.20
C ALA A 163 7.67 -6.86 -4.32
N LEU A 164 6.41 -6.87 -4.74
CA LEU A 164 5.58 -5.67 -4.81
C LEU A 164 5.43 -4.98 -3.44
N ARG A 165 5.24 -5.77 -2.37
CA ARG A 165 5.17 -5.24 -1.00
C ARG A 165 6.46 -4.55 -0.60
N LEU A 166 7.61 -5.16 -0.85
CA LEU A 166 8.93 -4.57 -0.55
C LEU A 166 9.16 -3.25 -1.28
N VAL A 167 8.76 -3.16 -2.56
CA VAL A 167 8.86 -1.91 -3.31
C VAL A 167 7.98 -0.82 -2.69
N ARG A 168 6.75 -1.14 -2.30
CA ARG A 168 5.84 -0.20 -1.63
C ARG A 168 6.37 0.26 -0.26
N GLU A 169 6.96 -0.64 0.50
CA GLU A 169 7.62 -0.31 1.77
C GLU A 169 8.81 0.62 1.54
N ARG A 170 9.69 0.34 0.55
CA ARG A 170 10.80 1.21 0.17
C ARG A 170 10.33 2.62 -0.20
N ILE A 171 9.31 2.74 -1.06
CA ILE A 171 8.71 4.02 -1.41
C ILE A 171 8.22 4.77 -0.16
N THR A 172 7.55 4.06 0.76
CA THR A 172 7.02 4.66 1.99
C THR A 172 8.12 5.19 2.90
N LEU A 173 9.22 4.43 3.05
CA LEU A 173 10.38 4.84 3.84
C LEU A 173 11.07 6.05 3.19
N CYS A 174 11.40 5.98 1.89
CA CYS A 174 12.01 7.08 1.16
C CYS A 174 11.18 8.37 1.27
N ARG A 175 9.85 8.28 1.16
CA ARG A 175 8.96 9.43 1.32
C ARG A 175 9.13 10.13 2.66
N ARG A 176 9.13 9.35 3.75
CA ARG A 176 9.29 9.88 5.11
C ARG A 176 10.67 10.50 5.34
N ASP A 177 11.70 9.82 4.85
CA ASP A 177 13.07 10.26 5.03
C ASP A 177 13.34 11.53 4.22
N ILE A 178 12.96 11.59 2.94
CA ILE A 178 13.07 12.77 2.11
C ILE A 178 12.34 13.96 2.74
N ALA A 179 11.07 13.77 3.19
CA ALA A 179 10.30 14.84 3.80
C ALA A 179 11.02 15.43 5.03
N LYS A 180 11.54 14.55 5.92
CA LYS A 180 12.30 14.97 7.10
C LYS A 180 13.61 15.68 6.74
N MET A 181 14.36 15.11 5.80
CA MET A 181 15.62 15.69 5.35
C MET A 181 15.44 17.08 4.74
N ILE A 182 14.42 17.26 3.89
CA ILE A 182 14.06 18.57 3.34
C ILE A 182 13.67 19.54 4.50
N ALA A 183 12.83 19.10 5.44
CA ALA A 183 12.44 19.92 6.58
C ALA A 183 13.67 20.37 7.40
N THR A 184 14.58 19.45 7.71
CA THR A 184 15.83 19.75 8.41
C THR A 184 16.72 20.70 7.61
N GLY A 185 16.88 20.47 6.29
CA GLY A 185 17.69 21.35 5.44
C GLY A 185 17.17 22.79 5.38
N VAL A 186 15.86 22.97 5.36
CA VAL A 186 15.20 24.29 5.41
C VAL A 186 15.37 24.95 6.78
N GLU A 187 15.14 24.22 7.88
CA GLU A 187 15.23 24.73 9.25
C GLU A 187 16.66 25.13 9.62
N GLU A 188 17.65 24.33 9.25
CA GLU A 188 19.07 24.58 9.54
C GLU A 188 19.73 25.51 8.50
N GLY A 189 19.00 25.96 7.46
CA GLY A 189 19.52 26.84 6.43
C GLY A 189 20.65 26.23 5.61
N VAL A 190 20.64 24.92 5.39
CA VAL A 190 21.67 24.18 4.65
C VAL A 190 21.71 24.67 3.19
N PRO A 191 22.88 25.11 2.66
CA PRO A 191 23.00 25.56 1.29
C PRO A 191 22.84 24.38 0.32
N THR A 192 22.05 24.56 -0.75
CA THR A 192 21.78 23.54 -1.77
C THR A 192 22.88 23.43 -2.83
N GLY A 193 23.91 24.23 -2.71
CA GLY A 193 25.11 24.16 -3.57
C GLY A 193 24.97 24.74 -4.98
N GLY A 194 23.77 25.21 -5.38
CA GLY A 194 23.49 26.00 -6.58
C GLY A 194 24.41 25.77 -7.79
N THR A 195 24.60 24.53 -8.25
CA THR A 195 25.41 24.29 -9.47
C THR A 195 24.54 24.58 -10.70
N ARG A 196 25.17 24.92 -11.83
CA ARG A 196 24.50 25.24 -13.11
C ARG A 196 23.50 24.16 -13.59
N GLN A 197 23.47 22.98 -12.98
CA GLN A 197 22.68 21.81 -13.37
C GLN A 197 21.90 21.15 -12.21
N GLY A 198 22.01 21.68 -10.98
CA GLY A 198 21.29 21.16 -9.81
C GLY A 198 20.25 22.13 -9.26
N PRO A 199 19.36 21.67 -8.36
CA PRO A 199 18.34 22.52 -7.76
C PRO A 199 19.00 23.69 -7.01
N SER A 200 18.45 24.90 -7.24
CA SER A 200 18.99 26.14 -6.71
C SER A 200 18.61 26.36 -5.24
N ASP A 201 17.50 25.80 -4.81
CA ASP A 201 16.98 25.93 -3.45
C ASP A 201 16.15 24.71 -3.00
N TRP A 202 15.77 24.70 -1.72
CA TRP A 202 14.97 23.65 -1.11
C TRP A 202 13.54 23.55 -1.69
N SER A 203 13.00 24.64 -2.26
CA SER A 203 11.69 24.62 -2.90
C SER A 203 11.73 23.80 -4.20
N GLU A 204 12.80 23.93 -4.98
CA GLU A 204 13.01 23.11 -6.19
C GLU A 204 13.19 21.63 -5.85
N ILE A 205 14.00 21.30 -4.81
CA ILE A 205 14.14 19.93 -4.32
C ILE A 205 12.78 19.36 -3.90
N HIS A 206 11.99 20.14 -3.17
CA HIS A 206 10.65 19.73 -2.78
C HIS A 206 9.71 19.57 -3.99
N ALA A 207 9.82 20.43 -5.00
CA ALA A 207 9.04 20.31 -6.24
C ALA A 207 9.39 19.03 -7.00
N LEU A 208 10.68 18.68 -7.12
CA LEU A 208 11.14 17.41 -7.69
C LEU A 208 10.54 16.21 -6.95
N TYR A 209 10.66 16.22 -5.62
CA TYR A 209 10.07 15.21 -4.76
C TYR A 209 8.56 15.06 -4.99
N ARG A 210 7.81 16.16 -5.01
CA ARG A 210 6.36 16.14 -5.27
C ARG A 210 6.03 15.65 -6.69
N GLY A 211 6.88 15.97 -7.66
CA GLY A 211 6.77 15.46 -9.03
C GLY A 211 6.88 13.92 -9.09
N LEU A 212 7.85 13.34 -8.36
CA LEU A 212 7.99 11.89 -8.25
C LEU A 212 6.77 11.24 -7.58
N LEU A 213 6.26 11.82 -6.50
CA LEU A 213 5.05 11.32 -5.83
C LEU A 213 3.82 11.36 -6.74
N GLY A 214 3.71 12.38 -7.58
CA GLY A 214 2.60 12.52 -8.55
C GLY A 214 2.60 11.44 -9.64
N ARG A 215 3.73 10.77 -9.87
CA ARG A 215 3.85 9.66 -10.83
C ARG A 215 3.38 8.32 -10.27
N ILE A 216 3.16 8.18 -8.95
CA ILE A 216 2.74 6.92 -8.34
C ILE A 216 1.30 6.61 -8.75
N PRO A 217 1.04 5.52 -9.49
CA PRO A 217 -0.31 5.14 -9.89
C PRO A 217 -1.10 4.62 -8.69
N ARG A 218 -2.42 4.74 -8.74
CA ARG A 218 -3.32 4.24 -7.67
C ARG A 218 -3.30 2.72 -7.53
N THR A 219 -3.29 2.03 -8.67
CA THR A 219 -3.11 0.57 -8.79
C THR A 219 -1.92 0.34 -9.70
N ALA A 220 -0.82 -0.15 -9.14
CA ALA A 220 0.41 -0.30 -9.88
C ALA A 220 0.96 -1.72 -9.77
N ALA A 221 1.45 -2.25 -10.87
CA ALA A 221 2.32 -3.41 -10.92
C ALA A 221 3.73 -3.04 -10.40
N ARG A 222 4.51 -4.06 -10.05
CA ARG A 222 5.88 -3.85 -9.55
C ARG A 222 6.76 -3.11 -10.56
N GLU A 223 6.63 -3.46 -11.84
CA GLU A 223 7.42 -2.87 -12.93
C GLU A 223 7.20 -1.37 -13.08
N GLU A 224 6.01 -0.87 -12.71
CA GLU A 224 5.69 0.57 -12.73
C GLU A 224 6.23 1.31 -11.49
N LEU A 225 6.29 0.63 -10.33
CA LEU A 225 6.74 1.22 -9.08
C LEU A 225 8.26 1.18 -8.90
N GLU A 226 8.94 0.19 -9.45
CA GLU A 226 10.39 0.00 -9.30
C GLU A 226 11.22 1.21 -9.75
N PRO A 227 10.96 1.81 -10.96
CA PRO A 227 11.66 3.02 -11.39
C PRO A 227 11.40 4.20 -10.46
N ILE A 228 10.16 4.36 -9.97
CA ILE A 228 9.81 5.46 -9.06
C ILE A 228 10.53 5.29 -7.70
N ALA A 229 10.61 4.05 -7.22
CA ALA A 229 11.35 3.75 -6.00
C ALA A 229 12.85 4.02 -6.16
N ALA A 230 13.43 3.72 -7.31
CA ALA A 230 14.82 4.04 -7.64
C ALA A 230 15.06 5.55 -7.69
N ASP A 231 14.21 6.31 -8.39
CA ASP A 231 14.29 7.77 -8.47
C ASP A 231 14.19 8.42 -7.07
N LEU A 232 13.28 7.93 -6.21
CA LEU A 232 13.16 8.42 -4.83
C LEU A 232 14.40 8.09 -3.99
N THR A 233 15.01 6.92 -4.18
CA THR A 233 16.23 6.55 -3.46
C THR A 233 17.39 7.47 -3.87
N LEU A 234 17.57 7.73 -5.16
CA LEU A 234 18.59 8.66 -5.67
C LEU A 234 18.40 10.06 -5.09
N LEU A 235 17.18 10.57 -5.07
CA LEU A 235 16.90 11.88 -4.49
C LEU A 235 17.20 11.91 -2.96
N ALA A 236 16.89 10.83 -2.25
CA ALA A 236 17.21 10.72 -0.82
C ALA A 236 18.72 10.76 -0.58
N ASP A 237 19.50 10.03 -1.37
CA ASP A 237 20.96 9.98 -1.29
C ASP A 237 21.58 11.36 -1.59
N GLU A 238 21.10 12.05 -2.62
CA GLU A 238 21.56 13.41 -2.97
C GLU A 238 21.30 14.39 -1.82
N ILE A 239 20.11 14.39 -1.23
CA ILE A 239 19.77 15.25 -0.09
C ILE A 239 20.65 14.91 1.12
N LEU A 240 20.86 13.63 1.40
CA LEU A 240 21.68 13.19 2.52
C LEU A 240 23.12 13.69 2.36
N ILE A 241 23.70 13.62 1.16
CA ILE A 241 25.05 14.15 0.86
C ILE A 241 25.12 15.65 1.15
N LEU A 242 24.09 16.43 0.79
CA LEU A 242 24.04 17.87 1.10
C LEU A 242 24.06 18.12 2.61
N LEU A 243 23.24 17.42 3.37
CA LEU A 243 23.18 17.54 4.83
C LEU A 243 24.50 17.14 5.50
N GLU A 244 25.09 16.01 5.09
CA GLU A 244 26.39 15.54 5.62
C GLU A 244 27.54 16.53 5.30
N SER A 245 27.55 17.08 4.10
CA SER A 245 28.56 18.06 3.69
C SER A 245 28.50 19.33 4.55
N HIS A 246 27.26 19.78 4.87
CA HIS A 246 27.05 20.93 5.77
C HIS A 246 27.57 20.65 7.19
N VAL A 247 27.23 19.48 7.74
CA VAL A 247 27.70 19.06 9.08
C VAL A 247 29.25 19.02 9.12
N LYS A 248 29.87 18.42 8.09
CA LYS A 248 31.37 18.36 8.01
C LYS A 248 32.00 19.76 7.96
N SER A 249 31.43 20.67 7.16
CA SER A 249 31.95 22.06 7.06
C SER A 249 31.75 22.81 8.36
N SER A 250 30.67 22.63 9.07
CA SER A 250 30.40 23.26 10.37
C SER A 250 31.36 22.78 11.45
N ILE A 251 31.71 21.48 11.47
CA ILE A 251 32.69 20.91 12.41
C ILE A 251 34.09 21.46 12.12
N LEU A 252 34.49 21.56 10.86
CA LEU A 252 35.79 22.12 10.48
C LEU A 252 35.90 23.59 10.91
N SER A 253 34.90 24.43 10.64
CA SER A 253 34.85 25.83 11.03
C SER A 253 34.89 26.03 12.56
N ALA A 254 34.22 25.14 13.31
CA ALA A 254 34.28 25.17 14.78
C ALA A 254 35.68 24.85 15.31
N ASN A 255 36.40 23.91 14.69
CA ASN A 255 37.76 23.55 15.07
C ASN A 255 38.77 24.67 14.72
N GLU A 256 38.62 25.32 13.57
CA GLU A 256 39.45 26.46 13.17
C GLU A 256 39.27 27.64 14.14
N SER A 257 38.04 27.97 14.53
CA SER A 257 37.74 29.04 15.47
C SER A 257 38.29 28.77 16.91
N GLN A 258 38.36 27.50 17.31
CA GLN A 258 39.03 27.11 18.56
C GLN A 258 40.54 27.22 18.47
N SER A 259 41.16 26.87 17.34
CA SER A 259 42.59 27.01 17.11
C SER A 259 43.04 28.48 17.12
N GLU A 260 42.27 29.39 16.53
CA GLU A 260 42.54 30.83 16.56
C GLU A 260 42.40 31.44 17.96
N ARG A 261 41.48 30.98 18.79
CA ARG A 261 41.36 31.41 20.20
C ARG A 261 42.50 30.94 21.07
N HIS A 262 43.14 29.83 20.75
CA HIS A 262 44.31 29.35 21.50
C HIS A 262 45.59 30.13 21.23
N ILE A 263 45.67 30.91 20.13
CA ILE A 263 46.86 31.71 19.78
C ILE A 263 46.83 33.09 20.40
N GLN A 264 45.69 33.63 20.85
CA GLN A 264 45.58 34.99 21.38
C GLN A 264 45.58 35.14 22.90
N ASN A 265 45.74 34.08 23.69
CA ASN A 265 45.70 34.20 25.17
C ASN A 265 46.98 33.74 25.86
N SER A 266 48.12 34.38 25.52
CA SER A 266 49.32 34.32 26.33
C SER A 266 49.64 35.74 26.92
N ASN A 267 48.94 36.07 28.00
CA ASN A 267 49.39 37.07 28.93
C ASN A 267 49.00 36.68 30.36
N PRO A 268 49.96 36.44 31.25
CA PRO A 268 49.65 36.05 32.62
C PRO A 268 49.54 37.29 33.48
N ASN A 269 48.47 37.60 34.15
CA ASN A 269 48.46 38.10 35.51
C ASN A 269 47.07 38.36 36.09
N SER A 270 46.98 37.92 37.32
CA SER A 270 46.12 38.37 38.43
C SER A 270 44.73 37.83 38.59
N LEU A 271 44.65 36.90 39.52
CA LEU A 271 43.50 36.67 40.41
C LEU A 271 43.22 37.96 41.26
N PRO A 272 42.00 38.23 41.75
CA PRO A 272 41.63 37.62 43.01
C PRO A 272 40.14 37.09 43.06
N GLU A 273 40.00 36.15 44.00
CA GLU A 273 38.84 35.62 44.68
C GLU A 273 37.69 36.58 44.97
N LEU A 274 36.45 36.08 44.93
CA LEU A 274 35.51 36.08 46.05
C LEU A 274 34.13 35.52 45.65
N GLU A 275 33.73 34.45 46.31
CA GLU A 275 32.38 33.98 46.47
C GLU A 275 31.66 34.75 47.61
N PRO A 276 30.40 34.37 47.97
CA PRO A 276 29.18 34.03 47.27
C PRO A 276 27.99 34.92 47.70
N GLY A 277 26.90 34.86 46.99
CA GLY A 277 25.67 35.56 47.43
C GLY A 277 24.39 35.00 46.83
N PHE A 278 23.82 34.03 47.53
CA PHE A 278 22.41 33.67 47.40
C PHE A 278 21.52 34.86 47.75
N GLN A 279 20.63 35.28 46.89
CA GLN A 279 19.44 36.00 47.28
C GLN A 279 18.24 35.58 46.42
N GLU A 280 17.33 34.85 47.06
CA GLU A 280 15.95 34.73 46.64
C GLU A 280 15.29 36.12 46.67
N SER A 281 14.70 36.53 45.56
CA SER A 281 13.70 37.60 45.57
C SER A 281 12.38 37.08 45.03
N LYS A 282 11.44 36.94 45.95
CA LYS A 282 10.01 36.84 45.67
C LYS A 282 9.54 38.15 45.03
N GLY A 283 9.12 38.15 43.80
CA GLY A 283 8.37 39.23 43.15
C GLY A 283 6.93 38.83 42.87
N PRO A 284 6.00 39.78 42.78
CA PRO A 284 4.61 39.57 43.12
C PRO A 284 3.80 38.90 41.99
N LYS A 285 2.74 38.18 42.44
CA LYS A 285 1.66 37.62 41.65
C LYS A 285 1.01 38.70 40.80
N SER A 286 1.09 38.58 39.48
CA SER A 286 0.21 39.31 38.57
C SER A 286 -1.07 38.50 38.38
N GLU A 287 -2.20 39.16 38.66
CA GLU A 287 -3.54 38.66 38.40
C GLU A 287 -3.75 38.42 36.90
N PRO A 288 -4.61 37.48 36.52
CA PRO A 288 -4.88 37.18 35.11
C PRO A 288 -5.74 38.31 34.54
N GLN A 289 -5.19 39.08 33.60
CA GLN A 289 -5.99 39.96 32.76
C GLN A 289 -6.88 39.09 31.85
N THR A 290 -8.15 39.26 32.06
CA THR A 290 -9.23 38.70 31.26
C THR A 290 -9.23 39.38 29.89
N GLU A 291 -8.66 38.70 28.88
CA GLU A 291 -8.89 39.10 27.48
C GLU A 291 -10.35 38.82 27.10
N PRO A 292 -10.99 39.66 26.26
CA PRO A 292 -12.37 39.48 25.87
C PRO A 292 -12.49 38.18 25.05
N SER A 293 -13.31 37.25 25.54
CA SER A 293 -13.66 36.00 24.92
C SER A 293 -14.27 36.23 23.53
N ARG A 294 -13.46 35.93 22.48
CA ARG A 294 -14.02 35.64 21.16
C ARG A 294 -14.90 34.38 21.27
N PRO A 295 -16.06 34.34 20.56
CA PRO A 295 -16.92 33.17 20.58
C PRO A 295 -16.11 31.95 20.12
N PRO A 296 -16.34 30.73 20.66
CA PRO A 296 -15.61 29.54 20.31
C PRO A 296 -15.82 29.24 18.82
N GLN A 297 -14.83 29.49 18.03
CA GLN A 297 -14.76 28.89 16.68
C GLN A 297 -14.87 27.37 16.89
N GLN A 298 -15.86 26.75 16.27
CA GLN A 298 -16.06 25.29 16.29
C GLN A 298 -14.75 24.62 15.88
N GLY A 299 -13.95 24.23 16.86
CA GLY A 299 -12.64 23.64 16.65
C GLY A 299 -12.81 22.19 16.14
N PHE A 300 -12.29 21.90 14.97
CA PHE A 300 -12.20 20.52 14.50
C PHE A 300 -11.22 19.76 15.40
N PRO A 301 -11.50 18.49 15.76
CA PRO A 301 -10.52 17.67 16.48
C PRO A 301 -9.23 17.50 15.69
N LEU A 302 -8.07 17.62 16.35
CA LEU A 302 -6.77 17.45 15.70
C LEU A 302 -6.69 16.13 14.93
N GLY A 303 -7.22 15.02 15.50
CA GLY A 303 -7.27 13.72 14.83
C GLY A 303 -7.99 13.74 13.49
N MET A 304 -9.06 14.55 13.35
CA MET A 304 -9.77 14.72 12.08
C MET A 304 -8.91 15.44 11.03
N VAL A 305 -8.13 16.43 11.45
CA VAL A 305 -7.22 17.15 10.56
C VAL A 305 -6.10 16.22 10.08
N LEU A 306 -5.53 15.41 10.98
CA LEU A 306 -4.50 14.42 10.64
C LEU A 306 -5.05 13.25 9.79
N GLU A 307 -6.34 12.89 9.97
CA GLU A 307 -7.02 11.95 9.07
C GLU A 307 -7.19 12.54 7.65
N ALA A 308 -7.53 13.82 7.57
CA ALA A 308 -7.70 14.52 6.29
C ALA A 308 -6.35 14.77 5.57
N CYS A 309 -5.33 15.14 6.33
CA CYS A 309 -4.04 15.61 5.83
C CYS A 309 -2.88 14.82 6.47
N PRO A 310 -2.72 13.52 6.20
CA PRO A 310 -1.66 12.71 6.81
C PRO A 310 -0.26 13.08 6.33
N ASP A 311 -0.10 13.61 5.12
CA ASP A 311 1.20 13.93 4.56
C ASP A 311 1.98 14.96 5.42
N ILE A 312 1.28 15.82 6.19
CA ILE A 312 1.92 16.81 7.03
C ILE A 312 2.71 16.19 8.19
N VAL A 313 2.32 15.00 8.63
CA VAL A 313 3.00 14.29 9.74
C VAL A 313 4.43 13.91 9.37
N ASP A 314 4.69 13.65 8.10
CA ASP A 314 6.01 13.29 7.59
C ASP A 314 7.04 14.45 7.73
N TYR A 315 6.58 15.69 7.86
CA TYR A 315 7.41 16.90 8.03
C TYR A 315 7.60 17.31 9.49
N ALA A 316 7.01 16.62 10.43
CA ALA A 316 7.12 16.93 11.85
C ALA A 316 8.32 16.22 12.49
N LYS A 317 9.20 16.95 13.21
CA LYS A 317 10.40 16.38 13.88
C LYS A 317 10.09 15.28 14.90
N GLY A 318 8.93 15.29 15.54
CA GLY A 318 8.55 14.31 16.59
C GLY A 318 7.11 13.78 16.44
N GLY A 319 6.51 13.94 15.26
CA GLY A 319 5.09 13.71 15.07
C GLY A 319 4.26 14.93 15.49
N ILE A 320 2.94 14.85 15.33
CA ILE A 320 2.00 15.91 15.67
C ILE A 320 1.07 15.39 16.76
N SER A 321 1.29 15.78 18.00
CA SER A 321 0.51 15.38 19.15
C SER A 321 -0.46 16.47 19.65
N ASN A 322 -0.19 17.72 19.33
CA ASN A 322 -0.98 18.88 19.74
C ASN A 322 -1.04 19.95 18.62
N TRP A 323 -1.83 20.97 18.84
CA TRP A 323 -2.02 22.05 17.86
C TRP A 323 -0.78 22.90 17.62
N ARG A 324 0.08 23.05 18.63
CA ARG A 324 1.35 23.78 18.51
C ARG A 324 2.30 23.05 17.57
N ASP A 325 2.36 21.71 17.64
CA ASP A 325 3.17 20.89 16.72
C ASP A 325 2.66 21.07 15.28
N LEU A 326 1.34 21.10 15.06
CA LEU A 326 0.77 21.33 13.74
C LEU A 326 1.13 22.71 13.18
N GLN A 327 1.04 23.77 14.01
CA GLN A 327 1.39 25.14 13.61
C GLN A 327 2.88 25.25 13.25
N ALA A 328 3.78 24.70 14.09
CA ALA A 328 5.20 24.66 13.82
C ALA A 328 5.53 23.93 12.52
N THR A 329 4.93 22.74 12.31
CA THR A 329 5.11 21.97 11.08
C THR A 329 4.56 22.71 9.85
N ALA A 330 3.40 23.37 9.96
CA ALA A 330 2.81 24.15 8.89
C ALA A 330 3.69 25.34 8.49
N ALA A 331 4.39 25.96 9.43
CA ALA A 331 5.36 27.03 9.16
C ALA A 331 6.54 26.55 8.30
N VAL A 332 7.05 25.34 8.55
CA VAL A 332 8.10 24.70 7.73
C VAL A 332 7.54 24.36 6.34
N VAL A 333 6.41 23.66 6.29
CA VAL A 333 5.74 23.24 5.05
C VAL A 333 5.39 24.44 4.15
N ARG A 334 4.99 25.57 4.74
CA ARG A 334 4.72 26.83 4.02
C ARG A 334 5.91 27.26 3.16
N SER A 335 7.12 27.27 3.74
CA SER A 335 8.32 27.70 2.99
C SER A 335 8.66 26.72 1.89
N MET A 336 8.51 25.41 2.12
CA MET A 336 8.72 24.38 1.10
C MET A 336 7.73 24.46 -0.06
N LEU A 337 6.49 24.86 0.20
CA LEU A 337 5.47 25.10 -0.83
C LEU A 337 5.66 26.40 -1.60
N GLY A 338 6.69 27.20 -1.31
CA GLY A 338 6.92 28.49 -1.94
C GLY A 338 5.87 29.55 -1.58
N ILE A 339 5.19 29.41 -0.43
CA ILE A 339 4.20 30.39 0.05
C ILE A 339 4.98 31.56 0.68
N SER A 340 4.79 32.78 0.13
CA SER A 340 5.47 33.98 0.63
C SER A 340 5.10 34.29 2.08
N PRO A 341 6.02 34.88 2.87
CA PRO A 341 5.73 35.34 4.23
C PRO A 341 4.49 36.23 4.31
N SER A 342 4.34 37.18 3.38
CA SER A 342 3.18 38.07 3.32
C SER A 342 1.83 37.35 3.13
N ALA A 343 1.79 36.30 2.27
CA ALA A 343 0.57 35.52 2.08
C ALA A 343 0.22 34.71 3.33
N TRP A 344 1.23 34.23 4.05
CA TRP A 344 1.06 33.50 5.30
C TRP A 344 0.55 34.41 6.43
N GLU A 345 1.17 35.58 6.64
CA GLU A 345 0.78 36.55 7.63
C GLU A 345 -0.66 37.07 7.39
N ALA A 346 -1.00 37.36 6.13
CA ALA A 346 -2.37 37.72 5.75
C ALA A 346 -3.36 36.60 6.10
N ALA A 347 -3.03 35.33 5.80
CA ALA A 347 -3.89 34.20 6.13
C ALA A 347 -4.08 34.05 7.65
N GLN A 348 -3.01 34.20 8.44
CA GLN A 348 -3.08 34.15 9.90
C GLN A 348 -3.91 35.29 10.49
N SER A 349 -3.76 36.51 9.94
CA SER A 349 -4.51 37.69 10.39
C SER A 349 -6.01 37.52 10.13
N VAL A 350 -6.41 36.99 8.98
CA VAL A 350 -7.80 36.90 8.54
C VAL A 350 -8.53 35.71 9.15
N MET A 351 -7.94 34.51 9.03
CA MET A 351 -8.60 33.28 9.45
C MET A 351 -8.09 32.71 10.78
N GLY A 352 -7.07 33.32 11.37
CA GLY A 352 -6.40 32.87 12.59
C GLY A 352 -5.30 31.84 12.35
N GLU A 353 -4.33 31.76 13.27
CA GLU A 353 -3.14 30.92 13.14
C GLU A 353 -3.47 29.42 12.91
N LEU A 354 -4.47 28.93 13.66
CA LEU A 354 -4.85 27.52 13.60
C LEU A 354 -5.50 27.16 12.26
N ALA A 355 -6.41 28.00 11.77
CA ALA A 355 -7.08 27.78 10.49
C ALA A 355 -6.08 27.90 9.33
N ALA A 356 -5.17 28.86 9.38
CA ALA A 356 -4.11 29.00 8.39
C ALA A 356 -3.20 27.75 8.35
N ALA A 357 -2.83 27.20 9.50
CA ALA A 357 -2.05 25.95 9.58
C ALA A 357 -2.80 24.76 8.97
N ILE A 358 -4.09 24.62 9.25
CA ILE A 358 -4.93 23.57 8.65
C ILE A 358 -5.03 23.74 7.12
N VAL A 359 -5.17 24.98 6.64
CA VAL A 359 -5.22 25.28 5.19
C VAL A 359 -3.89 24.89 4.51
N VAL A 360 -2.74 25.21 5.11
CA VAL A 360 -1.44 24.80 4.56
C VAL A 360 -1.31 23.28 4.52
N ALA A 361 -1.75 22.57 5.57
CA ALA A 361 -1.80 21.10 5.56
C ALA A 361 -2.70 20.56 4.44
N ALA A 362 -3.84 21.18 4.20
CA ALA A 362 -4.77 20.81 3.12
C ALA A 362 -4.19 21.09 1.72
N ILE A 363 -3.45 22.19 1.56
CA ILE A 363 -2.72 22.52 0.33
C ILE A 363 -1.66 21.46 0.04
N LEU A 364 -0.87 21.09 1.05
CA LEU A 364 0.12 20.02 0.95
C LEU A 364 -0.54 18.71 0.49
N GLN A 365 -1.65 18.34 1.12
CA GLN A 365 -2.37 17.10 0.81
C GLN A 365 -2.94 17.07 -0.60
N ARG A 366 -3.36 18.22 -1.15
CA ARG A 366 -3.85 18.32 -2.53
C ARG A 366 -2.73 18.26 -3.58
N GLY A 367 -1.53 18.70 -3.22
CA GLY A 367 -0.33 18.57 -4.04
C GLY A 367 -0.52 19.01 -5.50
N ALA A 368 -0.33 18.06 -6.41
CA ALA A 368 -0.37 18.27 -7.87
C ALA A 368 -1.70 18.85 -8.42
N ALA A 369 -2.79 18.84 -7.64
CA ALA A 369 -4.06 19.45 -8.04
C ALA A 369 -4.06 21.00 -7.90
N ILE A 370 -3.01 21.58 -7.28
CA ILE A 370 -2.90 23.02 -7.05
C ILE A 370 -1.70 23.56 -7.86
N ALA A 371 -1.96 24.39 -8.84
CA ALA A 371 -0.93 24.96 -9.71
C ALA A 371 0.00 25.95 -8.96
N SER A 372 -0.51 26.68 -7.97
CA SER A 372 0.26 27.61 -7.12
C SER A 372 -0.28 27.59 -5.70
N ALA A 373 0.52 27.08 -4.77
CA ALA A 373 0.16 27.01 -3.35
C ALA A 373 -0.07 28.39 -2.74
N GLY A 374 0.82 29.35 -3.03
CA GLY A 374 0.70 30.73 -2.56
C GLY A 374 -0.50 31.47 -3.15
N GLY A 375 -0.77 31.28 -4.45
CA GLY A 375 -1.95 31.82 -5.11
C GLY A 375 -3.25 31.28 -4.54
N TYR A 376 -3.28 29.97 -4.31
CA TYR A 376 -4.44 29.31 -3.70
C TYR A 376 -4.69 29.74 -2.26
N LEU A 377 -3.63 29.92 -1.44
CA LEU A 377 -3.78 30.43 -0.08
C LEU A 377 -4.35 31.85 -0.09
N ARG A 378 -3.86 32.75 -0.95
CA ARG A 378 -4.40 34.13 -1.07
C ARG A 378 -5.87 34.13 -1.45
N GLU A 379 -6.29 33.27 -2.38
CA GLU A 379 -7.70 33.19 -2.77
C GLU A 379 -8.58 32.70 -1.62
N LEU A 380 -8.13 31.69 -0.86
CA LEU A 380 -8.85 31.25 0.34
C LEU A 380 -8.88 32.33 1.44
N THR A 381 -7.82 33.12 1.57
CA THR A 381 -7.79 34.26 2.50
C THR A 381 -8.80 35.31 2.09
N ARG A 382 -8.88 35.65 0.80
CA ARG A 382 -9.88 36.59 0.26
C ARG A 382 -11.33 36.12 0.50
N ILE A 383 -11.59 34.81 0.32
CA ILE A 383 -12.91 34.23 0.63
C ILE A 383 -13.21 34.30 2.13
N ALA A 384 -12.17 34.13 2.96
CA ALA A 384 -12.31 34.22 4.42
C ALA A 384 -12.58 35.66 4.89
N GLU A 385 -12.01 36.68 4.23
CA GLU A 385 -12.30 38.11 4.52
C GLU A 385 -13.78 38.47 4.32
N VAL A 386 -14.42 37.85 3.33
CA VAL A 386 -15.85 38.04 3.04
C VAL A 386 -16.76 37.20 3.95
N GLY A 387 -16.15 36.30 4.78
CA GLY A 387 -16.88 35.42 5.69
C GLY A 387 -17.49 34.16 5.04
N GLU A 388 -17.18 33.90 3.78
CA GLU A 388 -17.69 32.74 3.03
C GLU A 388 -16.82 31.50 3.14
N PHE A 389 -15.65 31.55 3.83
CA PHE A 389 -14.74 30.44 3.97
C PHE A 389 -15.11 29.53 5.15
N SER A 390 -15.15 28.23 4.90
CA SER A 390 -15.31 27.19 5.93
C SER A 390 -14.34 26.04 5.74
N LEU A 391 -13.64 25.68 6.83
CA LEU A 391 -12.69 24.54 6.85
C LEU A 391 -13.40 23.18 6.72
N GLY A 392 -14.63 23.05 7.23
CA GLY A 392 -15.36 21.78 7.27
C GLY A 392 -15.50 21.10 5.92
N PRO A 393 -16.05 21.75 4.90
CA PRO A 393 -16.18 21.17 3.56
C PRO A 393 -14.84 20.74 2.95
N MET A 394 -13.77 21.52 3.19
CA MET A 394 -12.42 21.20 2.69
C MET A 394 -11.90 19.91 3.32
N LEU A 395 -11.96 19.75 4.64
CA LEU A 395 -11.51 18.56 5.36
C LEU A 395 -12.36 17.34 4.99
N MET A 396 -13.69 17.50 4.93
CA MET A 396 -14.60 16.41 4.55
C MET A 396 -14.35 15.91 3.11
N ALA A 397 -14.05 16.82 2.18
CA ALA A 397 -13.70 16.45 0.81
C ALA A 397 -12.41 15.62 0.76
N LEU A 398 -11.39 15.99 1.54
CA LEU A 398 -10.12 15.23 1.64
C LEU A 398 -10.33 13.84 2.25
N ILE A 399 -11.08 13.73 3.35
CA ILE A 399 -11.43 12.45 3.98
C ILE A 399 -12.25 11.58 3.02
N GLY A 400 -13.22 12.18 2.33
CA GLY A 400 -14.08 11.49 1.37
C GLY A 400 -13.30 10.89 0.19
N ASN A 401 -12.36 11.66 -0.38
CA ASN A 401 -11.49 11.20 -1.45
C ASN A 401 -10.61 10.04 -0.99
N ARG A 402 -10.03 10.13 0.20
CA ARG A 402 -9.18 9.09 0.78
C ARG A 402 -9.95 7.79 1.09
N LYS A 403 -11.20 7.90 1.60
CA LYS A 403 -12.06 6.73 1.82
C LYS A 403 -12.44 6.04 0.50
N ARG A 404 -12.64 6.80 -0.57
CA ARG A 404 -12.87 6.26 -1.92
C ARG A 404 -11.61 5.57 -2.48
N GLU A 405 -10.43 6.10 -2.20
CA GLU A 405 -9.14 5.51 -2.57
C GLU A 405 -8.89 4.18 -1.84
N LYS A 406 -9.12 4.14 -0.51
CA LYS A 406 -9.00 2.90 0.28
C LYS A 406 -10.01 1.80 -0.09
N LYS A 407 -11.19 2.17 -0.62
CA LYS A 407 -12.19 1.18 -1.10
C LYS A 407 -11.84 0.63 -2.49
N ARG A 408 -10.97 1.29 -3.25
CA ARG A 408 -10.58 0.90 -4.61
C ARG A 408 -9.21 0.21 -4.64
N ALA A 409 -8.43 0.27 -3.57
CA ALA A 409 -7.20 -0.48 -3.33
C ALA A 409 -7.48 -1.81 -2.61
#